data_386082b250e737530b256775d691deda
#
_entry.id   386082b250e737530b256775d691deda
#
_cell.length_a   1.000
_cell.length_b   1.000
_cell.length_c   1.000
_cell.angle_alpha   90.00
_cell.angle_beta   90.00
_cell.angle_gamma   90.00
#
_symmetry.space_group_name_H-M   'P 1'
#
loop_
_entity.id
_entity.type
_entity.pdbx_description
1 polymer ?
#
loop_
_entity_poly.entity_id
_entity_poly.type
_entity_poly.pdbx_seq_one_letter_code
_entity_poly.pdbx_strand_id
1 'polypeptide(L)'
;MKSHQARKLFVHHPIDLALWSLYLDIGDAGEREQHIAHRGEFDDQQSHGVYDKSIKVQNKLDMADWPETPMLPVAWGEVFDKLTILRIKAAQLSDPAKLANVNRERIAIEAVVGDLKKFPPKLSELIGELEDINTRLWGIEDGKRECERTQSFGPPFIQLARDVYIWNDRRAVVKREINALLGSAIVEEKQYRQYR
;
A
#
# COMPACT_ATOMS: atom_id res chain seq x y z
N MET A 1 44.23 9.05 -19.04
CA MET A 1 43.61 8.43 -17.83
C MET A 1 42.36 9.20 -17.48
N LYS A 2 41.19 8.68 -17.83
CA LYS A 2 39.88 9.29 -17.52
C LYS A 2 39.21 8.45 -16.44
N SER A 3 39.03 9.04 -15.27
CA SER A 3 38.35 8.41 -14.13
C SER A 3 36.85 8.34 -14.38
N HIS A 4 36.34 7.13 -14.38
CA HIS A 4 34.87 6.88 -14.36
C HIS A 4 34.38 7.09 -12.93
N GLN A 5 33.69 8.19 -12.69
CA GLN A 5 32.86 8.36 -11.51
C GLN A 5 31.53 7.60 -11.70
N ALA A 6 31.42 6.49 -11.01
CA ALA A 6 30.14 5.78 -10.89
C ALA A 6 29.14 6.63 -10.09
N ARG A 7 28.10 7.11 -10.77
CA ARG A 7 26.93 7.70 -10.12
C ARG A 7 26.18 6.61 -9.37
N LYS A 8 26.26 6.60 -8.05
CA LYS A 8 25.35 5.82 -7.20
C LYS A 8 23.95 6.39 -7.35
N LEU A 9 23.07 5.66 -8.05
CA LEU A 9 21.63 5.89 -7.95
C LEU A 9 21.20 5.50 -6.53
N PHE A 10 20.84 6.49 -5.74
CA PHE A 10 20.08 6.27 -4.50
C PHE A 10 18.67 5.91 -4.91
N VAL A 11 18.34 4.64 -4.87
CA VAL A 11 16.96 4.17 -4.91
C VAL A 11 16.37 4.46 -3.53
N HIS A 12 15.57 5.52 -3.45
CA HIS A 12 14.70 5.76 -2.30
C HIS A 12 13.63 4.66 -2.30
N HIS A 13 13.64 3.81 -1.30
CA HIS A 13 12.53 2.91 -1.01
C HIS A 13 11.48 3.67 -0.15
N PRO A 14 10.36 4.06 -0.71
CA PRO A 14 9.24 4.58 0.08
C PRO A 14 8.32 3.42 0.48
N ILE A 15 8.60 2.80 1.61
CA ILE A 15 7.74 1.73 2.19
C ILE A 15 6.31 2.24 2.44
N ASP A 16 6.13 3.53 2.70
CA ASP A 16 4.82 4.15 2.89
C ASP A 16 4.00 4.30 1.59
N LEU A 17 4.65 4.47 0.45
CA LEU A 17 3.97 4.48 -0.85
C LEU A 17 3.49 3.09 -1.26
N ALA A 18 4.12 2.02 -0.79
CA ALA A 18 3.70 0.65 -1.10
C ALA A 18 2.35 0.29 -0.46
N LEU A 19 2.04 0.76 0.75
CA LEU A 19 0.73 0.56 1.36
C LEU A 19 -0.35 1.40 0.66
N TRP A 20 -0.01 2.58 0.15
CA TRP A 20 -0.91 3.42 -0.63
C TRP A 20 -0.95 3.02 -2.11
N SER A 21 0.13 2.48 -2.70
CA SER A 21 0.12 1.97 -4.08
C SER A 21 -0.71 0.68 -4.23
N LEU A 22 -0.74 -0.18 -3.22
CA LEU A 22 -1.71 -1.28 -3.14
C LEU A 22 -3.16 -0.78 -3.12
N TYR A 23 -3.37 0.44 -2.65
CA TYR A 23 -4.64 1.14 -2.71
C TYR A 23 -4.96 1.66 -4.12
N LEU A 24 -3.93 2.06 -4.89
CA LEU A 24 -4.05 2.64 -6.22
C LEU A 24 -4.30 1.58 -7.31
N ASP A 25 -3.78 0.38 -7.16
CA ASP A 25 -3.87 -0.68 -8.19
C ASP A 25 -5.23 -1.37 -8.30
N ILE A 26 -6.14 -1.18 -7.35
CA ILE A 26 -7.44 -1.87 -7.37
C ILE A 26 -8.48 -1.15 -8.25
N GLY A 27 -8.23 0.11 -8.65
CA GLY A 27 -9.15 0.90 -9.50
C GLY A 27 -8.93 0.77 -11.00
N ASP A 28 -7.76 0.30 -11.45
CA ASP A 28 -7.33 0.46 -12.85
C ASP A 28 -7.06 -0.86 -13.62
N ALA A 29 -7.31 -2.01 -13.00
CA ALA A 29 -7.11 -3.31 -13.66
C ALA A 29 -8.15 -3.63 -14.76
N GLY A 30 -9.22 -2.82 -14.90
CA GLY A 30 -10.28 -3.05 -15.88
C GLY A 30 -10.08 -2.39 -17.26
N GLU A 31 -9.24 -1.36 -17.36
CA GLU A 31 -9.11 -0.59 -18.62
C GLU A 31 -7.77 -0.75 -19.35
N ARG A 32 -6.75 -1.35 -18.74
CA ARG A 32 -5.43 -1.52 -19.39
C ARG A 32 -5.31 -2.69 -20.35
N GLU A 33 -6.24 -3.62 -20.38
CA GLU A 33 -6.19 -4.74 -21.35
C GLU A 33 -6.58 -4.36 -22.78
N GLN A 34 -7.17 -3.17 -23.01
CA GLN A 34 -7.61 -2.79 -24.36
C GLN A 34 -6.62 -1.93 -25.16
N HIS A 35 -5.53 -1.42 -24.57
CA HIS A 35 -4.59 -0.54 -25.29
C HIS A 35 -3.25 -1.16 -25.70
N ILE A 36 -2.98 -2.43 -25.38
CA ILE A 36 -1.74 -3.12 -25.80
C ILE A 36 -1.91 -3.93 -27.10
N ALA A 37 -3.12 -4.00 -27.67
CA ALA A 37 -3.41 -4.83 -28.84
C ALA A 37 -3.12 -4.19 -30.22
N HIS A 38 -2.51 -3.01 -30.28
CA HIS A 38 -2.19 -2.37 -31.57
C HIS A 38 -0.79 -1.76 -31.60
N ARG A 39 0.25 -2.61 -31.68
CA ARG A 39 1.48 -2.35 -32.43
C ARG A 39 2.39 -3.58 -32.40
N GLY A 40 2.50 -4.21 -33.57
CA GLY A 40 3.54 -5.20 -33.83
C GLY A 40 3.04 -6.36 -34.67
N GLU A 41 2.76 -6.10 -35.94
CA GLU A 41 2.90 -7.15 -36.95
C GLU A 41 4.37 -7.58 -36.92
N PHE A 42 4.65 -8.69 -36.27
CA PHE A 42 5.89 -9.43 -36.47
C PHE A 42 5.56 -10.71 -37.25
N ASP A 43 6.19 -10.80 -38.39
CA ASP A 43 6.28 -11.85 -39.36
C ASP A 43 6.32 -13.26 -38.72
N ASP A 44 5.31 -14.06 -39.01
CA ASP A 44 5.14 -15.42 -38.54
C ASP A 44 5.87 -16.37 -39.50
N GLN A 45 7.18 -16.47 -39.42
CA GLN A 45 7.91 -17.62 -39.98
C GLN A 45 9.11 -18.00 -39.10
N GLN A 46 9.01 -19.26 -38.60
CA GLN A 46 10.08 -20.09 -38.04
C GLN A 46 10.61 -19.78 -36.64
N SER A 47 9.92 -20.36 -35.65
CA SER A 47 10.61 -21.18 -34.67
C SER A 47 9.62 -22.09 -33.93
N HIS A 48 9.53 -23.35 -34.35
CA HIS A 48 9.06 -24.41 -33.46
C HIS A 48 10.07 -24.55 -32.31
N GLY A 49 10.01 -23.59 -31.39
CA GLY A 49 10.70 -23.70 -30.11
C GLY A 49 10.00 -24.75 -29.29
N VAL A 50 10.68 -25.87 -29.03
CA VAL A 50 10.32 -26.88 -28.05
C VAL A 50 10.13 -26.13 -26.72
N TYR A 51 8.89 -25.81 -26.38
CA TYR A 51 8.55 -25.30 -25.06
C TYR A 51 8.88 -26.42 -24.07
N ASP A 52 10.00 -26.26 -23.41
CA ASP A 52 10.50 -27.22 -22.44
C ASP A 52 9.49 -27.35 -21.30
N LYS A 53 8.73 -28.43 -21.30
CA LYS A 53 7.79 -28.79 -20.23
C LYS A 53 8.51 -28.90 -18.87
N SER A 54 9.85 -29.06 -18.86
CA SER A 54 10.65 -29.13 -17.65
C SER A 54 10.67 -27.80 -16.91
N ILE A 55 10.69 -26.64 -17.61
CA ILE A 55 10.66 -25.29 -16.98
C ILE A 55 9.33 -25.06 -16.25
N LYS A 56 8.20 -25.50 -16.82
CA LYS A 56 6.89 -25.38 -16.13
C LYS A 56 6.77 -26.25 -14.90
N VAL A 57 7.41 -27.44 -14.92
CA VAL A 57 7.42 -28.36 -13.77
C VAL A 57 8.34 -27.82 -12.68
N GLN A 58 9.51 -27.30 -13.05
CA GLN A 58 10.47 -26.70 -12.12
C GLN A 58 9.86 -25.48 -11.42
N ASN A 59 9.24 -24.55 -12.17
CA ASN A 59 8.57 -23.39 -11.59
C ASN A 59 7.41 -23.77 -10.65
N LYS A 60 6.74 -24.90 -10.88
CA LYS A 60 5.67 -25.38 -10.00
C LYS A 60 6.21 -26.03 -8.74
N LEU A 61 7.39 -26.67 -8.81
CA LEU A 61 8.08 -27.23 -7.65
C LEU A 61 8.70 -26.14 -6.77
N ASP A 62 9.28 -25.11 -7.40
CA ASP A 62 9.90 -23.97 -6.69
C ASP A 62 8.86 -23.09 -5.97
N MET A 63 7.60 -23.07 -6.44
CA MET A 63 6.50 -22.37 -5.76
C MET A 63 5.81 -23.21 -4.67
N ALA A 64 6.07 -24.52 -4.58
CA ALA A 64 5.42 -25.39 -3.60
C ALA A 64 5.92 -25.14 -2.16
N ASP A 65 7.08 -24.52 -1.99
CA ASP A 65 7.71 -24.24 -0.69
C ASP A 65 7.39 -22.85 -0.12
N TRP A 66 6.69 -22.00 -0.86
CA TRP A 66 6.32 -20.68 -0.37
C TRP A 66 5.02 -20.74 0.44
N PRO A 67 4.98 -20.17 1.65
CA PRO A 67 3.76 -20.15 2.44
C PRO A 67 2.67 -19.32 1.74
N GLU A 68 1.42 -19.78 1.79
CA GLU A 68 0.26 -19.05 1.22
C GLU A 68 0.14 -17.63 1.80
N THR A 69 0.52 -17.47 3.07
CA THR A 69 0.51 -16.18 3.76
C THR A 69 1.84 -16.01 4.49
N PRO A 70 2.73 -15.13 4.04
CA PRO A 70 3.99 -14.87 4.72
C PRO A 70 3.76 -14.19 6.07
N MET A 71 4.52 -14.62 7.08
CA MET A 71 4.50 -14.01 8.41
C MET A 71 5.70 -13.07 8.55
N LEU A 72 5.44 -11.81 8.85
CA LEU A 72 6.47 -10.78 9.05
C LEU A 72 6.31 -10.13 10.43
N PRO A 73 7.42 -9.85 11.13
CA PRO A 73 7.36 -9.03 12.33
C PRO A 73 7.03 -7.57 11.94
N VAL A 74 6.01 -7.01 12.59
CA VAL A 74 5.57 -5.63 12.35
C VAL A 74 5.38 -4.88 13.67
N ALA A 75 5.46 -3.55 13.65
CA ALA A 75 5.16 -2.71 14.78
C ALA A 75 3.64 -2.63 15.02
N TRP A 76 3.21 -2.43 16.28
CA TRP A 76 1.79 -2.29 16.62
C TRP A 76 1.10 -1.13 15.87
N GLY A 77 1.81 -0.02 15.66
CA GLY A 77 1.30 1.10 14.87
C GLY A 77 0.93 0.70 13.44
N GLU A 78 1.70 -0.21 12.81
CA GLU A 78 1.38 -0.75 11.48
C GLU A 78 0.14 -1.64 11.51
N VAL A 79 -0.01 -2.46 12.55
CA VAL A 79 -1.18 -3.35 12.70
C VAL A 79 -2.46 -2.52 12.78
N PHE A 80 -2.49 -1.47 13.63
CA PHE A 80 -3.68 -0.63 13.79
C PHE A 80 -3.91 0.29 12.59
N ASP A 81 -2.85 0.77 11.95
CA ASP A 81 -2.96 1.54 10.71
C ASP A 81 -3.64 0.70 9.61
N LYS A 82 -3.16 -0.50 9.39
CA LYS A 82 -3.76 -1.43 8.43
C LYS A 82 -5.21 -1.77 8.78
N LEU A 83 -5.50 -2.00 10.06
CA LEU A 83 -6.85 -2.31 10.53
C LEU A 83 -7.83 -1.17 10.27
N THR A 84 -7.46 0.08 10.56
CA THR A 84 -8.29 1.26 10.29
C THR A 84 -8.52 1.47 8.80
N ILE A 85 -7.50 1.30 7.97
CA ILE A 85 -7.64 1.34 6.50
C ILE A 85 -8.61 0.26 6.00
N LEU A 86 -8.55 -0.96 6.52
CA LEU A 86 -9.47 -2.04 6.14
C LEU A 86 -10.91 -1.75 6.56
N ARG A 87 -11.14 -1.08 7.69
CA ARG A 87 -12.46 -0.62 8.12
C ARG A 87 -13.02 0.42 7.14
N ILE A 88 -12.22 1.39 6.74
CA ILE A 88 -12.60 2.40 5.74
C ILE A 88 -12.94 1.71 4.41
N LYS A 89 -12.08 0.79 3.93
CA LYS A 89 -12.35 0.01 2.72
C LYS A 89 -13.66 -0.77 2.82
N ALA A 90 -13.94 -1.41 3.94
CA ALA A 90 -15.17 -2.16 4.15
C ALA A 90 -16.42 -1.28 4.10
N ALA A 91 -16.30 0.00 4.49
CA ALA A 91 -17.40 0.97 4.44
C ALA A 91 -17.57 1.60 3.03
N GLN A 92 -16.51 1.73 2.25
CA GLN A 92 -16.52 2.44 0.97
C GLN A 92 -16.70 1.53 -0.25
N LEU A 93 -16.29 0.27 -0.17
CA LEU A 93 -16.37 -0.66 -1.29
C LEU A 93 -17.79 -1.22 -1.46
N SER A 94 -18.28 -1.19 -2.70
CA SER A 94 -19.56 -1.78 -3.10
C SER A 94 -19.44 -3.12 -3.84
N ASP A 95 -18.25 -3.43 -4.40
CA ASP A 95 -18.01 -4.70 -5.10
C ASP A 95 -17.93 -5.86 -4.09
N PRO A 96 -18.80 -6.88 -4.19
CA PRO A 96 -18.85 -7.99 -3.24
C PRO A 96 -17.56 -8.82 -3.19
N ALA A 97 -16.87 -9.00 -4.31
CA ALA A 97 -15.64 -9.79 -4.36
C ALA A 97 -14.48 -9.06 -3.66
N LYS A 98 -14.35 -7.74 -3.92
CA LYS A 98 -13.38 -6.89 -3.22
C LYS A 98 -13.69 -6.81 -1.73
N LEU A 99 -14.96 -6.65 -1.36
CA LEU A 99 -15.40 -6.61 0.04
C LEU A 99 -15.10 -7.93 0.77
N ALA A 100 -15.28 -9.08 0.12
CA ALA A 100 -14.94 -10.38 0.68
C ALA A 100 -13.44 -10.48 0.99
N ASN A 101 -12.57 -9.99 0.10
CA ASN A 101 -11.12 -9.96 0.32
C ASN A 101 -10.74 -9.05 1.50
N VAL A 102 -11.28 -7.83 1.53
CA VAL A 102 -11.06 -6.87 2.62
C VAL A 102 -11.51 -7.44 3.96
N ASN A 103 -12.68 -8.07 4.03
CA ASN A 103 -13.19 -8.66 5.27
C ASN A 103 -12.34 -9.86 5.73
N ARG A 104 -11.85 -10.69 4.81
CA ARG A 104 -10.95 -11.81 5.16
C ARG A 104 -9.68 -11.29 5.82
N GLU A 105 -9.05 -10.27 5.24
CA GLU A 105 -7.83 -9.67 5.79
C GLU A 105 -8.11 -8.97 7.13
N ARG A 106 -9.21 -8.22 7.24
CA ARG A 106 -9.61 -7.55 8.47
C ARG A 106 -9.80 -8.53 9.62
N ILE A 107 -10.56 -9.63 9.38
CA ILE A 107 -10.80 -10.68 10.37
C ILE A 107 -9.49 -11.33 10.82
N ALA A 108 -8.57 -11.60 9.91
CA ALA A 108 -7.27 -12.16 10.25
C ALA A 108 -6.46 -11.23 11.18
N ILE A 109 -6.46 -9.93 10.93
CA ILE A 109 -5.77 -8.96 11.80
C ILE A 109 -6.50 -8.81 13.14
N GLU A 110 -7.82 -8.75 13.14
CA GLU A 110 -8.62 -8.68 14.38
C GLU A 110 -8.39 -9.89 15.28
N ALA A 111 -8.19 -11.08 14.71
CA ALA A 111 -7.85 -12.29 15.45
C ALA A 111 -6.47 -12.18 16.14
N VAL A 112 -5.50 -11.51 15.52
CA VAL A 112 -4.18 -11.26 16.13
C VAL A 112 -4.29 -10.21 17.23
N VAL A 113 -5.04 -9.14 17.02
CA VAL A 113 -5.26 -8.06 18.01
C VAL A 113 -6.02 -8.58 19.23
N GLY A 114 -7.04 -9.39 19.02
CA GLY A 114 -7.89 -9.92 20.09
C GLY A 114 -8.78 -8.86 20.75
N ASP A 115 -9.05 -9.03 22.04
CA ASP A 115 -9.94 -8.13 22.79
C ASP A 115 -9.23 -6.83 23.17
N LEU A 116 -9.70 -5.73 22.58
CA LEU A 116 -9.18 -4.38 22.86
C LEU A 116 -9.32 -3.94 24.32
N LYS A 117 -10.24 -4.54 25.09
CA LYS A 117 -10.40 -4.24 26.54
C LYS A 117 -9.17 -4.65 27.37
N LYS A 118 -8.31 -5.50 26.85
CA LYS A 118 -7.05 -5.92 27.49
C LYS A 118 -5.92 -4.89 27.33
N PHE A 119 -6.11 -3.90 26.47
CA PHE A 119 -5.13 -2.85 26.24
C PHE A 119 -5.45 -1.59 27.07
N PRO A 120 -4.46 -0.68 27.25
CA PRO A 120 -4.72 0.60 27.91
C PRO A 120 -5.84 1.39 27.22
N PRO A 121 -6.73 2.07 27.97
CA PRO A 121 -7.84 2.85 27.38
C PRO A 121 -7.38 3.89 26.34
N LYS A 122 -6.20 4.47 26.52
CA LYS A 122 -5.57 5.42 25.58
C LYS A 122 -5.40 4.85 24.17
N LEU A 123 -5.27 3.53 24.03
CA LEU A 123 -5.16 2.90 22.72
C LEU A 123 -6.40 3.14 21.87
N SER A 124 -7.60 3.08 22.47
CA SER A 124 -8.85 3.31 21.72
C SER A 124 -8.94 4.73 21.18
N GLU A 125 -8.44 5.72 21.91
CA GLU A 125 -8.38 7.11 21.45
C GLU A 125 -7.41 7.26 20.27
N LEU A 126 -6.21 6.66 20.36
CA LEU A 126 -5.22 6.68 19.29
C LEU A 126 -5.69 5.94 18.02
N ILE A 127 -6.41 4.83 18.18
CA ILE A 127 -7.02 4.12 17.03
C ILE A 127 -8.07 5.01 16.36
N GLY A 128 -8.91 5.70 17.14
CA GLY A 128 -9.90 6.64 16.60
C GLY A 128 -9.23 7.79 15.83
N GLU A 129 -8.19 8.40 16.41
CA GLU A 129 -7.43 9.46 15.71
C GLU A 129 -6.80 8.94 14.42
N LEU A 130 -6.24 7.74 14.42
CA LEU A 130 -5.65 7.11 13.24
C LEU A 130 -6.70 6.84 12.16
N GLU A 131 -7.89 6.40 12.54
CA GLU A 131 -9.03 6.19 11.62
C GLU A 131 -9.51 7.51 11.00
N ASP A 132 -9.59 8.58 11.76
CA ASP A 132 -9.93 9.92 11.27
C ASP A 132 -8.88 10.43 10.26
N ILE A 133 -7.59 10.26 10.56
CA ILE A 133 -6.50 10.63 9.67
C ILE A 133 -6.58 9.84 8.36
N ASN A 134 -6.76 8.53 8.44
CA ASN A 134 -6.86 7.67 7.27
C ASN A 134 -8.10 7.97 6.42
N THR A 135 -9.22 8.33 7.04
CA THR A 135 -10.43 8.80 6.34
C THR A 135 -10.18 10.10 5.58
N ARG A 136 -9.45 11.04 6.17
CA ARG A 136 -9.06 12.27 5.47
C ARG A 136 -8.13 12.02 4.30
N LEU A 137 -7.13 11.16 4.49
CA LEU A 137 -6.21 10.77 3.41
C LEU A 137 -6.97 10.07 2.27
N TRP A 138 -7.98 9.26 2.57
CA TRP A 138 -8.88 8.70 1.56
C TRP A 138 -9.54 9.79 0.71
N GLY A 139 -10.18 10.76 1.35
CA GLY A 139 -10.82 11.86 0.63
C GLY A 139 -9.85 12.74 -0.18
N ILE A 140 -8.61 12.92 0.31
CA ILE A 140 -7.56 13.63 -0.43
C ILE A 140 -7.18 12.87 -1.70
N GLU A 141 -7.00 11.55 -1.61
CA GLU A 141 -6.67 10.71 -2.78
C GLU A 141 -7.81 10.68 -3.80
N ASP A 142 -9.06 10.59 -3.35
CA ASP A 142 -10.23 10.68 -4.26
C ASP A 142 -10.30 12.07 -4.92
N GLY A 143 -10.06 13.14 -4.18
CA GLY A 143 -10.01 14.50 -4.73
C GLY A 143 -8.91 14.68 -5.77
N LYS A 144 -7.72 14.10 -5.56
CA LYS A 144 -6.62 14.12 -6.55
C LYS A 144 -6.99 13.37 -7.83
N ARG A 145 -7.67 12.21 -7.71
CA ARG A 145 -8.15 11.44 -8.86
C ARG A 145 -9.22 12.19 -9.64
N GLU A 146 -10.08 12.93 -8.95
CA GLU A 146 -11.07 13.80 -9.60
C GLU A 146 -10.39 14.93 -10.37
N CYS A 147 -9.35 15.56 -9.79
CA CYS A 147 -8.54 16.56 -10.49
C CYS A 147 -7.86 15.95 -11.74
N GLU A 148 -7.36 14.74 -11.67
CA GLU A 148 -6.78 14.02 -12.80
C GLU A 148 -7.83 13.74 -13.88
N ARG A 149 -9.00 13.22 -13.50
CA ARG A 149 -10.10 12.94 -14.42
C ARG A 149 -10.58 14.19 -15.16
N THR A 150 -10.57 15.35 -14.49
CA THR A 150 -11.00 16.64 -15.05
C THR A 150 -9.85 17.47 -15.62
N GLN A 151 -8.61 16.98 -15.57
CA GLN A 151 -7.38 17.67 -15.98
C GLN A 151 -7.24 19.06 -15.29
N SER A 152 -7.65 19.15 -14.02
CA SER A 152 -7.68 20.37 -13.22
C SER A 152 -6.54 20.40 -12.20
N PHE A 153 -5.38 20.96 -12.58
CA PHE A 153 -4.16 20.98 -11.75
C PHE A 153 -3.88 22.35 -11.10
N GLY A 154 -4.92 23.14 -10.91
CA GLY A 154 -4.85 24.47 -10.29
C GLY A 154 -4.68 24.43 -8.76
N PRO A 155 -4.95 25.55 -8.06
CA PRO A 155 -4.76 25.68 -6.61
C PRO A 155 -5.41 24.57 -5.76
N PRO A 156 -6.61 24.03 -6.08
CA PRO A 156 -7.18 22.93 -5.33
C PRO A 156 -6.34 21.67 -5.37
N PHE A 157 -5.80 21.29 -6.54
CA PHE A 157 -4.90 20.15 -6.67
C PHE A 157 -3.61 20.34 -5.86
N ILE A 158 -3.03 21.54 -5.92
CA ILE A 158 -1.83 21.90 -5.15
C ILE A 158 -2.10 21.74 -3.65
N GLN A 159 -3.27 22.16 -3.18
CA GLN A 159 -3.64 22.01 -1.77
C GLN A 159 -3.78 20.54 -1.39
N LEU A 160 -4.49 19.73 -2.18
CA LEU A 160 -4.59 18.28 -1.97
C LEU A 160 -3.21 17.62 -1.93
N ALA A 161 -2.31 17.97 -2.86
CA ALA A 161 -0.94 17.43 -2.89
C ALA A 161 -0.14 17.79 -1.63
N ARG A 162 -0.35 19.00 -1.08
CA ARG A 162 0.25 19.42 0.19
C ARG A 162 -0.35 18.68 1.38
N ASP A 163 -1.64 18.47 1.39
CA ASP A 163 -2.34 17.79 2.47
C ASP A 163 -1.90 16.33 2.62
N VAL A 164 -1.52 15.66 1.52
CA VAL A 164 -0.98 14.29 1.57
C VAL A 164 0.16 14.18 2.57
N TYR A 165 1.24 14.97 2.43
CA TYR A 165 2.39 14.82 3.31
C TYR A 165 2.12 15.34 4.72
N ILE A 166 1.29 16.37 4.88
CA ILE A 166 0.91 16.90 6.19
C ILE A 166 0.16 15.83 7.01
N TRP A 167 -0.82 15.17 6.40
CA TRP A 167 -1.60 14.14 7.08
C TRP A 167 -0.82 12.82 7.27
N ASN A 168 0.08 12.48 6.34
CA ASN A 168 0.98 11.34 6.53
C ASN A 168 1.99 11.56 7.67
N ASP A 169 2.49 12.79 7.87
CA ASP A 169 3.33 13.10 9.01
C ASP A 169 2.56 12.93 10.33
N ARG A 170 1.31 13.37 10.35
CA ARG A 170 0.43 13.22 11.50
C ARG A 170 0.13 11.75 11.80
N ARG A 171 -0.16 10.96 10.75
CA ARG A 171 -0.33 9.51 10.84
C ARG A 171 0.88 8.82 11.45
N ALA A 172 2.09 9.19 11.02
CA ALA A 172 3.33 8.66 11.56
C ALA A 172 3.53 9.00 13.05
N VAL A 173 3.08 10.17 13.50
CA VAL A 173 3.11 10.53 14.92
C VAL A 173 2.22 9.59 15.74
N VAL A 174 0.95 9.42 15.34
CA VAL A 174 0.01 8.53 16.05
C VAL A 174 0.49 7.09 16.07
N LYS A 175 1.03 6.59 14.96
CA LYS A 175 1.63 5.24 14.90
C LYS A 175 2.77 5.08 15.91
N ARG A 176 3.65 6.08 16.03
CA ARG A 176 4.72 6.07 17.03
C ARG A 176 4.19 6.09 18.46
N GLU A 177 3.13 6.85 18.72
CA GLU A 177 2.48 6.87 20.05
C GLU A 177 1.89 5.51 20.41
N ILE A 178 1.26 4.82 19.45
CA ILE A 178 0.78 3.45 19.62
C ILE A 178 1.96 2.50 19.93
N ASN A 179 3.05 2.61 19.17
CA ASN A 179 4.25 1.79 19.38
C ASN A 179 4.83 1.99 20.78
N ALA A 180 4.94 3.24 21.23
CA ALA A 180 5.45 3.58 22.56
C ALA A 180 4.50 3.08 23.66
N LEU A 181 3.18 3.26 23.50
CA LEU A 181 2.17 2.81 24.45
C LEU A 181 2.20 1.29 24.66
N LEU A 182 2.43 0.53 23.59
CA LEU A 182 2.39 -0.94 23.59
C LEU A 182 3.77 -1.59 23.70
N GLY A 183 4.85 -0.81 23.79
CA GLY A 183 6.21 -1.32 23.87
C GLY A 183 6.63 -2.12 22.64
N SER A 184 6.28 -1.64 21.43
CA SER A 184 6.70 -2.28 20.18
C SER A 184 8.20 -2.47 20.11
N ALA A 185 8.65 -3.70 19.85
CA ALA A 185 10.07 -4.01 19.66
C ALA A 185 10.61 -3.44 18.32
N ILE A 186 9.73 -3.23 17.36
CA ILE A 186 10.06 -2.64 16.05
C ILE A 186 9.57 -1.20 16.04
N VAL A 187 10.47 -0.30 15.63
CA VAL A 187 10.19 1.13 15.49
C VAL A 187 10.46 1.51 14.02
N GLU A 188 9.47 2.11 13.38
CA GLU A 188 9.64 2.67 12.05
C GLU A 188 10.33 4.03 12.15
N GLU A 189 11.46 4.19 11.47
CA GLU A 189 12.18 5.45 11.38
C GLU A 189 11.92 6.15 10.05
N LYS A 190 11.63 7.46 10.11
CA LYS A 190 11.44 8.32 8.94
C LYS A 190 12.38 9.49 9.00
N GLN A 191 13.04 9.77 7.87
CA GLN A 191 13.90 10.93 7.72
C GLN A 191 13.51 11.71 6.46
N TYR A 192 12.76 12.78 6.66
CA TYR A 192 12.42 13.73 5.60
C TYR A 192 13.04 15.10 5.86
N ARG A 193 13.21 15.90 4.78
CA ARG A 193 13.56 17.31 4.94
C ARG A 193 12.41 18.06 5.62
N GLN A 194 12.77 18.86 6.63
CA GLN A 194 11.82 19.74 7.29
C GLN A 194 11.28 20.75 6.27
N TYR A 195 9.97 20.97 6.26
CA TYR A 195 9.30 21.93 5.38
C TYR A 195 8.63 23.06 6.15
N ARG A 196 8.83 23.12 7.48
CA ARG A 196 8.39 24.18 8.39
C ARG A 196 9.53 24.59 9.29
#